data_7648b4ee8dbf84abc7b54ebd8bdf6673
#
_entry.id   7648b4ee8dbf84abc7b54ebd8bdf6673
#
_cell.length_a   1.000
_cell.length_b   1.000
_cell.length_c   1.000
_cell.angle_alpha   90.00
_cell.angle_beta   90.00
_cell.angle_gamma   90.00
#
_symmetry.space_group_name_H-M   'P 1'
#
loop_
_entity.id
_entity.type
_entity.pdbx_description
1 polymer ?
#
loop_
_entity_poly.entity_id
_entity_poly.type
_entity_poly.pdbx_seq_one_letter_code
_entity_poly.pdbx_strand_id
1 'polypeptide(L)'
;MKKFYLILTCATLCACGGGNAKQPVADVETTKDTMQVTKGVSKPGGIPVLDVNKKYPKKTLYLQDLGDVEYVPIETTESMLWRGREVYFVDDKYIIGANDDCGVMVHDRNGKALHSFNKKGKGPQEWQEISDLCYDSGTDEIFILSMLACKIYVYDIKGNFKRSFNTGYTGKNRAYKIEIFNDKELYAYIFDNTFARISRTDGKTKAKKNFSKSKEMNLFIKKDGYRANTSALTYIKSNGNFILTPYASDTTYIYQPGNEMKPFITRVPSVHNTETPIFLFPGIDTPRYYITYSIKKEWDFKANKGYPSTDYIFDKKFSQFYELEDIINKDYIKDGHTSLVAGNNVDVPTNHCVRTMNTEKLCQSYQEGKLKGKLKEVAATLKEDDNPVLMIVKLKGL
;
A
#
# COMPACT_ATOMS: atom_id res chain seq x y z
N MET A 1 -2.03 5.75 -25.46
CA MET A 1 -2.13 7.00 -24.66
C MET A 1 -2.13 6.60 -23.18
N LYS A 2 -1.03 6.82 -22.49
CA LYS A 2 -0.91 6.47 -21.06
C LYS A 2 -1.55 7.59 -20.25
N LYS A 3 -2.56 7.26 -19.46
CA LYS A 3 -3.24 8.22 -18.58
C LYS A 3 -2.55 8.29 -17.24
N PHE A 4 -2.24 9.54 -16.85
CA PHE A 4 -1.68 9.89 -15.55
C PHE A 4 -2.79 10.04 -14.51
N TYR A 5 -2.56 9.56 -13.32
CA TYR A 5 -3.36 9.94 -12.15
C TYR A 5 -2.60 10.98 -11.33
N LEU A 6 -3.21 12.14 -11.21
CA LEU A 6 -2.76 13.24 -10.37
C LEU A 6 -3.40 13.06 -8.98
N ILE A 7 -2.61 12.73 -7.98
CA ILE A 7 -3.07 12.80 -6.58
C ILE A 7 -2.70 14.18 -6.05
N LEU A 8 -3.72 15.00 -5.87
CA LEU A 8 -3.61 16.35 -5.30
C LEU A 8 -3.65 16.23 -3.78
N THR A 9 -2.51 16.39 -3.11
CA THR A 9 -2.48 16.56 -1.66
C THR A 9 -2.30 18.03 -1.31
N CYS A 10 -3.33 18.63 -0.74
CA CYS A 10 -3.28 19.96 -0.12
C CYS A 10 -2.45 19.92 1.17
N ALA A 11 -1.34 20.63 1.20
CA ALA A 11 -0.62 20.93 2.42
C ALA A 11 -0.94 22.35 2.86
N THR A 12 -1.71 22.50 3.94
CA THR A 12 -1.86 23.75 4.68
C THR A 12 -1.00 23.72 5.92
N LEU A 13 -0.17 24.74 6.06
CA LEU A 13 0.66 25.01 7.22
C LEU A 13 -0.19 25.67 8.33
N CYS A 14 -0.18 25.13 9.52
CA CYS A 14 -0.46 25.88 10.72
C CYS A 14 0.58 25.58 11.78
N ALA A 15 1.25 26.63 12.23
CA ALA A 15 2.17 26.62 13.36
C ALA A 15 1.40 26.96 14.63
N CYS A 16 1.59 26.21 15.70
CA CYS A 16 1.44 26.68 17.07
C CYS A 16 2.28 25.81 18.01
N GLY A 17 2.95 26.50 18.93
CA GLY A 17 3.99 25.92 19.76
C GLY A 17 3.50 25.46 21.14
N GLY A 18 4.41 24.79 21.83
CA GLY A 18 4.52 24.76 23.27
C GLY A 18 4.24 23.45 23.97
N GLY A 19 5.22 22.94 24.69
CA GLY A 19 5.02 22.07 25.86
C GLY A 19 5.72 20.71 25.82
N ASN A 20 6.92 20.65 26.38
CA ASN A 20 7.69 19.41 26.61
C ASN A 20 7.13 18.58 27.77
N ALA A 21 6.86 17.32 27.54
CA ALA A 21 6.94 16.30 28.57
C ALA A 21 7.67 15.07 27.99
N LYS A 22 8.89 14.86 28.46
CA LYS A 22 9.71 13.68 28.13
C LYS A 22 9.23 12.48 28.97
N GLN A 23 8.80 11.41 28.29
CA GLN A 23 8.74 10.08 28.90
C GLN A 23 9.88 9.22 28.32
N PRO A 24 10.54 8.36 29.10
CA PRO A 24 11.62 7.52 28.63
C PRO A 24 11.09 6.38 27.77
N VAL A 25 11.54 6.32 26.55
CA VAL A 25 11.32 5.21 25.63
C VAL A 25 12.58 4.36 25.66
N ALA A 26 12.44 3.05 25.89
CA ALA A 26 13.58 2.13 25.78
C ALA A 26 14.07 2.11 24.32
N ASP A 27 15.27 2.59 24.09
CA ASP A 27 15.92 2.58 22.78
C ASP A 27 16.35 1.15 22.44
N VAL A 28 15.79 0.61 21.38
CA VAL A 28 16.30 -0.60 20.72
C VAL A 28 17.49 -0.18 19.87
N GLU A 29 18.61 -0.84 20.09
CA GLU A 29 19.91 -0.57 19.50
C GLU A 29 19.88 -0.20 18.02
N THR A 30 20.61 0.86 17.70
CA THR A 30 20.93 1.29 16.35
C THR A 30 21.99 0.35 15.77
N THR A 31 21.59 -0.72 15.10
CA THR A 31 22.53 -1.51 14.30
C THR A 31 23.05 -0.64 13.15
N LYS A 32 24.35 -0.37 13.16
CA LYS A 32 25.07 0.20 12.01
C LYS A 32 25.05 -0.83 10.89
N ASP A 33 24.22 -0.60 9.88
CA ASP A 33 24.21 -1.41 8.65
C ASP A 33 25.41 -0.98 7.78
N THR A 34 26.61 -1.48 8.13
CA THR A 34 27.80 -1.35 7.30
C THR A 34 28.07 -2.71 6.69
N MET A 35 27.24 -3.12 5.72
CA MET A 35 27.60 -4.23 4.84
C MET A 35 28.56 -3.74 3.75
N GLN A 36 29.77 -4.23 3.80
CA GLN A 36 30.71 -4.14 2.66
C GLN A 36 30.12 -4.91 1.48
N VAL A 37 29.82 -4.19 0.39
CA VAL A 37 29.33 -4.77 -0.86
C VAL A 37 30.47 -5.45 -1.56
N THR A 38 30.57 -6.76 -1.45
CA THR A 38 31.43 -7.57 -2.29
C THR A 38 30.82 -7.72 -3.68
N LYS A 39 31.58 -7.41 -4.73
CA LYS A 39 31.26 -7.74 -6.13
C LYS A 39 31.09 -9.24 -6.26
N GLY A 40 29.92 -9.71 -6.67
CA GLY A 40 29.83 -11.11 -7.11
C GLY A 40 28.47 -11.73 -6.99
N VAL A 41 28.14 -12.49 -7.97
CA VAL A 41 27.11 -13.49 -8.11
C VAL A 41 26.75 -14.15 -6.77
N SER A 42 25.50 -14.13 -6.40
CA SER A 42 24.99 -14.80 -5.19
C SER A 42 25.45 -16.26 -5.16
N LYS A 43 26.20 -16.61 -4.11
CA LYS A 43 26.45 -18.02 -3.78
C LYS A 43 25.09 -18.70 -3.47
N PRO A 44 24.92 -19.99 -3.76
CA PRO A 44 23.72 -20.71 -3.33
C PRO A 44 23.48 -20.51 -1.83
N GLY A 45 22.34 -19.94 -1.46
CA GLY A 45 21.99 -19.60 -0.08
C GLY A 45 22.23 -18.13 0.35
N GLY A 46 22.76 -17.26 -0.53
CA GLY A 46 22.93 -15.82 -0.25
C GLY A 46 21.67 -15.01 -0.52
N ILE A 47 21.63 -13.76 0.03
CA ILE A 47 20.56 -12.81 -0.25
C ILE A 47 20.59 -12.43 -1.73
N PRO A 48 19.46 -12.55 -2.48
CA PRO A 48 19.40 -12.14 -3.88
C PRO A 48 19.74 -10.66 -4.05
N VAL A 49 20.51 -10.34 -5.11
CA VAL A 49 20.94 -8.97 -5.41
C VAL A 49 20.32 -8.50 -6.71
N LEU A 50 19.51 -7.45 -6.64
CA LEU A 50 18.92 -6.77 -7.79
C LEU A 50 19.81 -5.59 -8.21
N ASP A 51 20.41 -5.65 -9.38
CA ASP A 51 21.08 -4.50 -9.98
C ASP A 51 20.06 -3.67 -10.76
N VAL A 52 19.68 -2.50 -10.22
CA VAL A 52 18.65 -1.64 -10.82
C VAL A 52 19.11 -0.89 -12.07
N ASN A 53 20.40 -0.97 -12.43
CA ASN A 53 20.95 -0.42 -13.66
C ASN A 53 21.08 -1.49 -14.77
N LYS A 54 20.93 -2.76 -14.41
CA LYS A 54 21.02 -3.88 -15.36
C LYS A 54 19.69 -4.10 -16.07
N LYS A 55 19.72 -4.38 -17.35
CA LYS A 55 18.57 -4.91 -18.09
C LYS A 55 18.45 -6.41 -17.85
N TYR A 56 17.26 -6.85 -17.52
CA TYR A 56 16.93 -8.25 -17.34
C TYR A 56 16.08 -8.76 -18.52
N PRO A 57 16.05 -10.08 -18.75
CA PRO A 57 15.07 -10.65 -19.67
C PRO A 57 13.64 -10.24 -19.29
N LYS A 58 12.86 -9.91 -20.28
CA LYS A 58 11.46 -9.53 -20.08
C LYS A 58 10.59 -10.76 -19.82
N LYS A 59 9.58 -10.59 -19.00
CA LYS A 59 8.60 -11.64 -18.69
C LYS A 59 7.21 -11.06 -18.56
N THR A 60 6.29 -11.61 -19.32
CA THR A 60 4.86 -11.36 -19.19
C THR A 60 4.24 -12.40 -18.26
N LEU A 61 3.39 -11.98 -17.36
CA LEU A 61 2.60 -12.85 -16.49
C LEU A 61 1.13 -12.78 -16.91
N TYR A 62 0.41 -13.87 -16.69
CA TYR A 62 -1.04 -13.92 -16.90
C TYR A 62 -1.73 -13.98 -15.52
N LEU A 63 -2.73 -13.13 -15.34
CA LEU A 63 -3.42 -12.98 -14.06
C LEU A 63 -4.00 -14.31 -13.56
N GLN A 64 -4.66 -15.07 -14.47
CA GLN A 64 -5.27 -16.36 -14.15
C GLN A 64 -4.26 -17.47 -13.87
N ASP A 65 -2.99 -17.29 -14.28
CA ASP A 65 -1.91 -18.22 -13.92
C ASP A 65 -1.36 -17.90 -12.53
N LEU A 66 -1.49 -16.65 -12.08
CA LEU A 66 -1.12 -16.24 -10.72
C LEU A 66 -2.17 -16.64 -9.68
N GLY A 67 -3.45 -16.68 -10.03
CA GLY A 67 -4.51 -16.95 -9.08
C GLY A 67 -5.88 -17.16 -9.70
N ASP A 68 -6.86 -17.47 -8.85
CA ASP A 68 -8.26 -17.49 -9.22
C ASP A 68 -8.81 -16.06 -9.14
N VAL A 69 -9.38 -15.60 -10.25
CA VAL A 69 -9.88 -14.24 -10.41
C VAL A 69 -11.38 -14.22 -10.19
N GLU A 70 -11.80 -13.32 -9.32
CA GLU A 70 -13.20 -13.03 -9.02
C GLU A 70 -13.48 -11.54 -9.28
N TYR A 71 -14.67 -11.23 -9.75
CA TYR A 71 -15.15 -9.88 -9.97
C TYR A 71 -16.40 -9.66 -9.13
N VAL A 72 -16.32 -8.73 -8.18
CA VAL A 72 -17.38 -8.42 -7.22
C VAL A 72 -17.90 -7.02 -7.50
N PRO A 73 -19.09 -6.87 -8.12
CA PRO A 73 -19.75 -5.57 -8.23
C PRO A 73 -20.11 -5.05 -6.84
N ILE A 74 -19.78 -3.82 -6.56
CA ILE A 74 -20.20 -3.16 -5.31
C ILE A 74 -21.59 -2.57 -5.53
N GLU A 75 -22.55 -2.98 -4.71
CA GLU A 75 -23.94 -2.51 -4.82
C GLU A 75 -24.02 -0.99 -4.70
N THR A 76 -24.72 -0.37 -5.64
CA THR A 76 -24.97 1.07 -5.67
C THR A 76 -26.28 1.38 -4.94
N THR A 77 -26.22 2.19 -3.90
CA THR A 77 -27.39 2.73 -3.21
C THR A 77 -27.23 4.25 -3.03
N GLU A 78 -28.34 4.97 -2.85
CA GLU A 78 -28.31 6.43 -2.65
C GLU A 78 -27.42 6.85 -1.46
N SER A 79 -27.36 6.02 -0.41
CA SER A 79 -26.58 6.28 0.82
C SER A 79 -25.15 5.74 0.78
N MET A 80 -24.80 4.91 -0.21
CA MET A 80 -23.51 4.23 -0.28
C MET A 80 -22.91 4.36 -1.68
N LEU A 81 -22.62 5.59 -2.09
CA LEU A 81 -21.93 5.90 -3.31
C LEU A 81 -20.41 5.89 -3.07
N TRP A 82 -19.72 5.06 -3.83
CA TRP A 82 -18.27 4.93 -3.78
C TRP A 82 -17.61 6.01 -4.64
N ARG A 83 -17.53 7.23 -4.11
CA ARG A 83 -16.93 8.37 -4.81
C ARG A 83 -15.44 8.45 -4.52
N GLY A 84 -14.64 7.94 -5.45
CA GLY A 84 -13.22 8.27 -5.58
C GLY A 84 -12.25 7.67 -4.56
N ARG A 85 -12.67 6.77 -3.63
CA ARG A 85 -11.79 6.33 -2.56
C ARG A 85 -11.59 4.82 -2.45
N GLU A 86 -10.79 4.47 -1.47
CA GLU A 86 -10.07 3.21 -1.40
C GLU A 86 -10.90 2.14 -0.69
N VAL A 87 -10.79 0.92 -1.19
CA VAL A 87 -11.03 -0.28 -0.40
C VAL A 87 -9.88 -0.38 0.60
N TYR A 88 -10.21 -0.53 1.86
CA TYR A 88 -9.22 -0.70 2.93
C TYR A 88 -9.09 -2.15 3.40
N PHE A 89 -10.19 -2.90 3.34
CA PHE A 89 -10.23 -4.26 3.86
C PHE A 89 -11.15 -5.14 3.03
N VAL A 90 -10.71 -6.38 2.78
CA VAL A 90 -11.51 -7.46 2.18
C VAL A 90 -11.14 -8.76 2.87
N ASP A 91 -12.14 -9.49 3.38
CA ASP A 91 -11.98 -10.87 3.83
C ASP A 91 -13.12 -11.77 3.29
N ASP A 92 -13.34 -12.93 3.89
CA ASP A 92 -14.41 -13.86 3.48
C ASP A 92 -15.82 -13.38 3.91
N LYS A 93 -15.92 -12.30 4.68
CA LYS A 93 -17.17 -11.79 5.26
C LYS A 93 -17.52 -10.38 4.82
N TYR A 94 -16.53 -9.49 4.79
CA TYR A 94 -16.73 -8.07 4.58
C TYR A 94 -15.82 -7.47 3.52
N ILE A 95 -16.34 -6.41 2.90
CA ILE A 95 -15.60 -5.43 2.12
C ILE A 95 -15.81 -4.09 2.83
N ILE A 96 -14.72 -3.45 3.28
CA ILE A 96 -14.77 -2.18 3.99
C ILE A 96 -14.00 -1.14 3.20
N GLY A 97 -14.63 0.01 2.99
CA GLY A 97 -14.03 1.15 2.32
C GLY A 97 -14.45 2.46 2.94
N ALA A 98 -13.92 3.54 2.42
CA ALA A 98 -14.32 4.89 2.78
C ALA A 98 -14.54 5.74 1.53
N ASN A 99 -15.49 6.67 1.59
CA ASN A 99 -15.73 7.66 0.55
C ASN A 99 -15.01 8.99 0.83
N ASP A 100 -15.05 9.90 -0.14
CA ASP A 100 -14.41 11.22 -0.04
C ASP A 100 -14.97 12.09 1.09
N ASP A 101 -16.22 11.87 1.50
CA ASP A 101 -16.86 12.56 2.61
C ASP A 101 -16.44 12.02 3.98
N CYS A 102 -15.46 11.11 4.02
CA CYS A 102 -14.98 10.43 5.23
C CYS A 102 -16.02 9.52 5.88
N GLY A 103 -16.95 8.98 5.11
CA GLY A 103 -17.88 7.93 5.54
C GLY A 103 -17.24 6.55 5.35
N VAL A 104 -17.39 5.68 6.35
CA VAL A 104 -17.03 4.27 6.27
C VAL A 104 -18.20 3.50 5.68
N MET A 105 -17.93 2.65 4.70
CA MET A 105 -18.92 1.81 4.02
C MET A 105 -18.59 0.35 4.25
N VAL A 106 -19.59 -0.42 4.62
CA VAL A 106 -19.49 -1.85 4.90
C VAL A 106 -20.41 -2.63 3.95
N HIS A 107 -19.83 -3.52 3.20
CA HIS A 107 -20.52 -4.44 2.30
C HIS A 107 -20.24 -5.88 2.73
N ASP A 108 -21.12 -6.82 2.38
CA ASP A 108 -20.78 -8.22 2.49
C ASP A 108 -19.74 -8.63 1.44
N ARG A 109 -19.25 -9.84 1.52
CA ARG A 109 -18.21 -10.37 0.61
C ARG A 109 -18.64 -10.41 -0.85
N ASN A 110 -19.94 -10.43 -1.13
CA ASN A 110 -20.50 -10.42 -2.48
C ASN A 110 -20.77 -9.01 -3.01
N GLY A 111 -20.38 -7.99 -2.27
CA GLY A 111 -20.55 -6.58 -2.63
C GLY A 111 -21.89 -5.98 -2.26
N LYS A 112 -22.78 -6.73 -1.58
CA LYS A 112 -24.08 -6.21 -1.15
C LYS A 112 -23.90 -5.18 -0.03
N ALA A 113 -24.53 -4.02 -0.17
CA ALA A 113 -24.51 -2.95 0.81
C ALA A 113 -25.15 -3.40 2.14
N LEU A 114 -24.43 -3.28 3.23
CA LEU A 114 -24.92 -3.58 4.56
C LEU A 114 -25.30 -2.30 5.31
N HIS A 115 -24.34 -1.40 5.48
CA HIS A 115 -24.58 -0.09 6.09
C HIS A 115 -23.38 0.83 5.89
N SER A 116 -23.57 2.11 6.19
CA SER A 116 -22.51 3.10 6.26
C SER A 116 -22.66 3.96 7.51
N PHE A 117 -21.54 4.52 7.96
CA PHE A 117 -21.55 5.51 9.02
C PHE A 117 -20.51 6.60 8.77
N ASN A 118 -20.86 7.82 9.14
CA ASN A 118 -19.97 8.96 9.04
C ASN A 118 -19.94 9.71 10.36
N LYS A 119 -18.77 9.83 10.96
CA LYS A 119 -18.52 10.55 12.20
C LYS A 119 -17.48 11.64 11.98
N LYS A 120 -17.49 12.26 10.79
CA LYS A 120 -16.62 13.40 10.51
C LYS A 120 -17.04 14.62 11.32
N GLY A 121 -16.11 15.15 12.11
CA GLY A 121 -16.39 16.30 12.95
C GLY A 121 -15.19 16.69 13.81
N LYS A 122 -15.47 17.46 14.88
CA LYS A 122 -14.45 17.97 15.83
C LYS A 122 -14.71 17.51 17.26
N GLY A 123 -15.70 16.68 17.49
CA GLY A 123 -16.02 16.13 18.81
C GLY A 123 -15.01 15.08 19.27
N PRO A 124 -15.07 14.68 20.54
CA PRO A 124 -14.09 13.76 21.13
C PRO A 124 -14.16 12.34 20.53
N GLN A 125 -15.27 11.99 19.89
CA GLN A 125 -15.50 10.71 19.22
C GLN A 125 -15.52 10.84 17.70
N GLU A 126 -15.16 12.00 17.14
CA GLU A 126 -15.26 12.31 15.72
C GLU A 126 -13.87 12.47 15.11
N TRP A 127 -13.70 11.99 13.88
CA TRP A 127 -12.47 12.20 13.12
C TRP A 127 -12.61 13.38 12.16
N GLN A 128 -11.50 14.06 11.88
CA GLN A 128 -11.48 15.17 10.93
C GLN A 128 -11.34 14.68 9.48
N GLU A 129 -10.57 13.64 9.30
CA GLU A 129 -10.37 12.93 8.03
C GLU A 129 -10.00 11.47 8.31
N ILE A 130 -10.17 10.63 7.30
CA ILE A 130 -9.64 9.27 7.27
C ILE A 130 -8.35 9.30 6.46
N SER A 131 -7.21 9.25 7.15
CA SER A 131 -5.90 9.14 6.49
C SER A 131 -5.57 7.70 6.15
N ASP A 132 -5.99 6.78 7.00
CA ASP A 132 -5.87 5.34 6.83
C ASP A 132 -6.87 4.60 7.72
N LEU A 133 -7.15 3.35 7.37
CA LEU A 133 -8.08 2.50 8.09
C LEU A 133 -7.61 1.05 8.05
N CYS A 134 -7.71 0.35 9.18
CA CYS A 134 -7.58 -1.10 9.21
C CYS A 134 -8.69 -1.72 10.08
N TYR A 135 -9.01 -2.98 9.80
CA TYR A 135 -10.06 -3.72 10.51
C TYR A 135 -9.52 -5.03 11.05
N ASP A 136 -9.88 -5.32 12.28
CA ASP A 136 -9.59 -6.60 12.92
C ASP A 136 -10.88 -7.42 13.09
N SER A 137 -11.04 -8.44 12.25
CA SER A 137 -12.18 -9.34 12.27
C SER A 137 -12.27 -10.19 13.55
N GLY A 138 -11.14 -10.40 14.26
CA GLY A 138 -11.10 -11.16 15.51
C GLY A 138 -11.73 -10.43 16.70
N THR A 139 -11.64 -9.10 16.71
CA THR A 139 -12.19 -8.26 17.78
C THR A 139 -13.36 -7.37 17.34
N ASP A 140 -13.71 -7.44 16.05
CA ASP A 140 -14.73 -6.59 15.41
C ASP A 140 -14.44 -5.09 15.62
N GLU A 141 -13.19 -4.69 15.35
CA GLU A 141 -12.73 -3.33 15.54
C GLU A 141 -12.18 -2.69 14.26
N ILE A 142 -12.75 -1.54 13.90
CA ILE A 142 -12.24 -0.64 12.86
C ILE A 142 -11.37 0.43 13.52
N PHE A 143 -10.11 0.50 13.12
CA PHE A 143 -9.18 1.53 13.55
C PHE A 143 -9.06 2.58 12.46
N ILE A 144 -9.42 3.82 12.76
CA ILE A 144 -9.40 4.94 11.83
C ILE A 144 -8.29 5.90 12.26
N LEU A 145 -7.28 6.06 11.43
CA LEU A 145 -6.21 7.03 11.62
C LEU A 145 -6.66 8.41 11.11
N SER A 146 -6.66 9.40 11.99
CA SER A 146 -6.68 10.80 11.61
C SER A 146 -5.29 11.39 11.83
N MET A 147 -4.59 11.64 10.73
CA MET A 147 -3.22 12.18 10.75
C MET A 147 -3.23 13.64 11.24
N LEU A 148 -4.25 14.43 10.88
CA LEU A 148 -4.37 15.82 11.34
C LEU A 148 -4.58 15.90 12.84
N ALA A 149 -5.41 15.03 13.40
CA ALA A 149 -5.64 14.94 14.84
C ALA A 149 -4.53 14.19 15.59
N CYS A 150 -3.62 13.49 14.89
CA CYS A 150 -2.62 12.58 15.45
C CYS A 150 -3.24 11.51 16.37
N LYS A 151 -4.43 11.04 16.00
CA LYS A 151 -5.25 10.10 16.79
C LYS A 151 -5.69 8.89 15.96
N ILE A 152 -5.95 7.82 16.68
CA ILE A 152 -6.69 6.66 16.17
C ILE A 152 -8.02 6.59 16.91
N TYR A 153 -9.10 6.48 16.15
CA TYR A 153 -10.46 6.27 16.62
C TYR A 153 -10.85 4.82 16.37
N VAL A 154 -11.44 4.18 17.35
CA VAL A 154 -11.85 2.78 17.28
C VAL A 154 -13.35 2.65 17.40
N TYR A 155 -13.93 1.99 16.41
CA TYR A 155 -15.35 1.69 16.32
C TYR A 155 -15.57 0.19 16.14
N ASP A 156 -16.76 -0.29 16.44
CA ASP A 156 -17.16 -1.61 15.92
C ASP A 156 -17.60 -1.50 14.45
N ILE A 157 -17.85 -2.65 13.82
CA ILE A 157 -18.28 -2.66 12.42
C ILE A 157 -19.61 -1.94 12.20
N LYS A 158 -20.45 -1.77 13.21
CA LYS A 158 -21.74 -1.06 13.14
C LYS A 158 -21.60 0.45 13.31
N GLY A 159 -20.38 0.96 13.55
CA GLY A 159 -20.11 2.37 13.75
C GLY A 159 -20.36 2.87 15.18
N ASN A 160 -20.41 1.99 16.18
CA ASN A 160 -20.45 2.37 17.58
C ASN A 160 -19.02 2.67 18.07
N PHE A 161 -18.87 3.84 18.69
CA PHE A 161 -17.58 4.26 19.24
C PHE A 161 -17.17 3.38 20.42
N LYS A 162 -15.92 2.91 20.39
CA LYS A 162 -15.32 2.12 21.47
C LYS A 162 -14.33 2.95 22.30
N ARG A 163 -13.37 3.58 21.65
CA ARG A 163 -12.32 4.40 22.26
C ARG A 163 -11.57 5.23 21.23
N SER A 164 -10.75 6.16 21.70
CA SER A 164 -9.72 6.81 20.88
C SER A 164 -8.44 7.02 21.69
N PHE A 165 -7.32 7.10 21.00
CA PHE A 165 -6.02 7.34 21.63
C PHE A 165 -5.09 8.09 20.69
N ASN A 166 -4.12 8.80 21.27
CA ASN A 166 -3.09 9.50 20.50
C ASN A 166 -2.08 8.49 19.93
N THR A 167 -1.59 8.75 18.73
CA THR A 167 -0.54 7.90 18.13
C THR A 167 0.83 8.06 18.82
N GLY A 168 1.02 9.13 19.58
CA GLY A 168 2.32 9.52 20.15
C GLY A 168 3.26 10.19 19.13
N TYR A 169 2.84 10.33 17.87
CA TYR A 169 3.61 10.93 16.78
C TYR A 169 2.91 12.17 16.26
N THR A 170 3.62 13.32 16.30
CA THR A 170 3.03 14.64 15.97
C THR A 170 3.95 15.48 15.09
N GLY A 171 3.46 16.61 14.62
CA GLY A 171 4.24 17.57 13.84
C GLY A 171 4.70 17.00 12.50
N LYS A 172 5.99 16.99 12.24
CA LYS A 172 6.58 16.43 11.02
C LYS A 172 6.68 14.90 11.04
N ASN A 173 6.57 14.31 12.22
CA ASN A 173 6.73 12.88 12.46
C ASN A 173 5.38 12.24 12.77
N ARG A 174 4.35 12.54 11.97
CA ARG A 174 3.02 11.93 12.12
C ARG A 174 2.99 10.51 11.57
N ALA A 175 2.18 9.67 12.17
CA ALA A 175 1.79 8.41 11.55
C ALA A 175 0.87 8.71 10.36
N TYR A 176 1.09 8.04 9.22
CA TYR A 176 0.25 8.19 8.04
C TYR A 176 -0.29 6.86 7.50
N LYS A 177 0.18 5.74 8.04
CA LYS A 177 -0.33 4.41 7.79
C LYS A 177 -0.38 3.62 9.08
N ILE A 178 -1.42 2.81 9.23
CA ILE A 178 -1.58 1.86 10.32
C ILE A 178 -1.99 0.49 9.77
N GLU A 179 -1.67 -0.54 10.53
CA GLU A 179 -1.99 -1.91 10.16
C GLU A 179 -2.11 -2.78 11.40
N ILE A 180 -2.94 -3.81 11.39
CA ILE A 180 -2.99 -4.78 12.47
C ILE A 180 -1.67 -5.56 12.49
N PHE A 181 -0.94 -5.49 13.60
CA PHE A 181 0.28 -6.25 13.79
C PHE A 181 0.00 -7.57 14.52
N ASN A 182 -0.74 -7.51 15.62
CA ASN A 182 -1.20 -8.66 16.40
C ASN A 182 -2.41 -8.24 17.29
N ASP A 183 -2.82 -9.12 18.19
CA ASP A 183 -3.93 -8.90 19.12
C ASP A 183 -3.75 -7.71 20.09
N LYS A 184 -2.54 -7.21 20.28
CA LYS A 184 -2.20 -6.14 21.25
C LYS A 184 -1.66 -4.88 20.61
N GLU A 185 -1.15 -4.96 19.39
CA GLU A 185 -0.38 -3.89 18.78
C GLU A 185 -0.82 -3.60 17.35
N LEU A 186 -0.73 -2.32 16.98
CA LEU A 186 -0.76 -1.85 15.61
C LEU A 186 0.67 -1.57 15.13
N TYR A 187 0.87 -1.79 13.87
CA TYR A 187 1.99 -1.28 13.13
C TYR A 187 1.66 0.15 12.68
N ALA A 188 2.59 1.10 12.84
CA ALA A 188 2.42 2.47 12.39
C ALA A 188 3.65 2.90 11.58
N TYR A 189 3.41 3.47 10.40
CA TYR A 189 4.44 4.06 9.58
C TYR A 189 4.43 5.58 9.71
N ILE A 190 5.61 6.12 10.01
CA ILE A 190 5.83 7.52 10.36
C ILE A 190 6.59 8.22 9.23
N PHE A 191 6.30 9.49 8.97
CA PHE A 191 6.91 10.25 7.87
C PHE A 191 8.44 10.37 7.89
N ASP A 192 9.10 10.11 9.01
CA ASP A 192 10.56 10.11 9.11
C ASP A 192 11.20 8.75 8.77
N ASN A 193 10.49 7.88 8.07
CA ASN A 193 10.88 6.50 7.80
C ASN A 193 11.02 5.64 9.06
N THR A 194 10.30 5.98 10.12
CA THR A 194 10.19 5.15 11.31
C THR A 194 9.03 4.17 11.17
N PHE A 195 9.31 2.93 11.48
CA PHE A 195 8.34 1.89 11.69
C PHE A 195 8.17 1.69 13.19
N ALA A 196 6.95 1.82 13.68
CA ALA A 196 6.65 1.71 15.09
C ALA A 196 5.60 0.63 15.32
N ARG A 197 5.70 -0.07 16.46
CA ARG A 197 4.60 -0.83 17.03
C ARG A 197 4.01 -0.03 18.18
N ILE A 198 2.73 0.18 18.13
CA ILE A 198 1.99 0.94 19.14
C ILE A 198 0.87 0.09 19.72
N SER A 199 0.56 0.31 20.98
CA SER A 199 -0.52 -0.38 21.68
C SER A 199 -1.89 -0.03 21.07
N ARG A 200 -2.75 -1.02 20.86
CA ARG A 200 -4.12 -0.88 20.36
C ARG A 200 -5.09 -0.23 21.36
N THR A 201 -4.65 -0.06 22.60
CA THR A 201 -5.50 0.47 23.68
C THR A 201 -5.20 1.91 24.01
N ASP A 202 -3.94 2.31 24.04
CA ASP A 202 -3.50 3.63 24.51
C ASP A 202 -2.48 4.33 23.61
N GLY A 203 -2.09 3.69 22.47
CA GLY A 203 -1.17 4.26 21.50
C GLY A 203 0.30 4.31 21.94
N LYS A 204 0.63 3.79 23.12
CA LYS A 204 2.03 3.80 23.59
C LYS A 204 2.92 2.99 22.68
N THR A 205 4.04 3.57 22.29
CA THR A 205 5.06 2.89 21.51
C THR A 205 5.65 1.72 22.29
N LYS A 206 5.60 0.54 21.69
CA LYS A 206 6.17 -0.70 22.24
C LYS A 206 7.55 -0.98 21.65
N ALA A 207 7.72 -0.68 20.37
CA ALA A 207 8.99 -0.77 19.67
C ALA A 207 9.00 0.21 18.50
N LYS A 208 10.17 0.63 18.07
CA LYS A 208 10.34 1.45 16.85
C LYS A 208 11.67 1.15 16.19
N LYS A 209 11.71 1.25 14.87
CA LYS A 209 12.94 1.21 14.08
C LYS A 209 12.92 2.37 13.09
N ASN A 210 13.94 3.20 13.14
CA ASN A 210 14.16 4.27 12.18
C ASN A 210 15.19 3.82 11.15
N PHE A 211 14.85 3.91 9.85
CA PHE A 211 15.70 3.47 8.76
C PHE A 211 16.46 4.61 8.08
N SER A 212 16.15 5.85 8.41
CA SER A 212 16.83 6.99 7.79
C SER A 212 17.10 8.08 8.80
N LYS A 213 18.34 8.58 8.76
CA LYS A 213 18.72 9.85 9.38
C LYS A 213 18.71 11.00 8.37
N SER A 214 18.55 10.72 7.07
CA SER A 214 18.59 11.72 6.00
C SER A 214 17.18 12.15 5.60
N LYS A 215 16.89 13.45 5.72
CA LYS A 215 15.62 14.06 5.29
C LYS A 215 15.40 14.04 3.76
N GLU A 216 16.42 13.69 2.98
CA GLU A 216 16.41 13.77 1.52
C GLU A 216 15.97 12.46 0.84
N MET A 217 15.90 11.36 1.59
CA MET A 217 15.48 10.06 1.06
C MET A 217 13.95 9.98 0.95
N ASN A 218 13.44 10.62 -0.08
CA ASN A 218 12.03 10.67 -0.43
C ASN A 218 11.87 10.94 -1.94
N LEU A 219 10.64 10.86 -2.43
CA LEU A 219 10.29 11.16 -3.82
C LEU A 219 9.80 12.62 -4.00
N PHE A 220 10.43 13.56 -3.30
CA PHE A 220 10.18 14.99 -3.46
C PHE A 220 11.33 15.65 -4.22
N ILE A 221 11.01 16.39 -5.28
CA ILE A 221 11.97 17.14 -6.11
C ILE A 221 11.58 18.62 -6.08
N LYS A 222 12.57 19.48 -5.82
CA LYS A 222 12.43 20.92 -5.91
C LYS A 222 13.54 21.46 -6.77
N LYS A 223 13.19 22.22 -7.81
CA LYS A 223 14.14 22.87 -8.72
C LYS A 223 13.53 24.17 -9.25
N ASP A 224 14.28 25.27 -9.20
CA ASP A 224 13.92 26.58 -9.76
C ASP A 224 12.51 27.06 -9.34
N GLY A 225 12.14 26.86 -8.07
CA GLY A 225 10.83 27.22 -7.54
C GLY A 225 9.71 26.20 -7.82
N TYR A 226 9.89 25.31 -8.76
CA TYR A 226 8.94 24.23 -9.09
C TYR A 226 9.09 23.05 -8.14
N ARG A 227 8.00 22.28 -8.01
CA ARG A 227 7.94 21.11 -7.12
C ARG A 227 7.27 19.94 -7.83
N ALA A 228 7.84 18.75 -7.65
CA ALA A 228 7.22 17.51 -8.02
C ALA A 228 7.33 16.53 -6.85
N ASN A 229 6.29 15.76 -6.62
CA ASN A 229 6.30 14.71 -5.60
C ASN A 229 5.43 13.53 -6.02
N THR A 230 5.83 12.38 -5.57
CA THR A 230 5.01 11.16 -5.59
C THR A 230 5.26 10.38 -4.31
N SER A 231 4.44 9.40 -4.07
CA SER A 231 4.59 8.48 -2.94
C SER A 231 4.55 7.04 -3.42
N ALA A 232 5.16 6.16 -2.68
CA ALA A 232 5.14 4.73 -2.93
C ALA A 232 4.99 3.99 -1.60
N LEU A 233 4.40 2.80 -1.67
CA LEU A 233 4.30 1.92 -0.51
C LEU A 233 5.66 1.37 -0.17
N THR A 234 6.03 1.47 1.09
CA THR A 234 7.29 0.94 1.61
C THR A 234 7.12 -0.42 2.27
N TYR A 235 5.91 -0.92 2.36
CA TYR A 235 5.62 -2.25 2.87
C TYR A 235 4.39 -2.87 2.21
N ILE A 236 4.34 -4.19 2.24
CA ILE A 236 3.16 -5.02 1.94
C ILE A 236 3.01 -6.09 3.02
N LYS A 237 1.79 -6.60 3.20
CA LYS A 237 1.54 -7.82 3.96
C LYS A 237 1.69 -9.05 3.07
N SER A 238 2.32 -10.08 3.56
CA SER A 238 2.40 -11.39 2.91
C SER A 238 2.58 -12.49 3.94
N ASN A 239 1.73 -13.50 3.92
CA ASN A 239 1.82 -14.68 4.77
C ASN A 239 1.98 -14.36 6.28
N GLY A 240 1.22 -13.38 6.78
CA GLY A 240 1.29 -12.93 8.18
C GLY A 240 2.55 -12.14 8.54
N ASN A 241 3.39 -11.80 7.55
CA ASN A 241 4.58 -10.99 7.70
C ASN A 241 4.41 -9.65 6.99
N PHE A 242 5.32 -8.71 7.26
CA PHE A 242 5.49 -7.49 6.48
C PHE A 242 6.74 -7.61 5.63
N ILE A 243 6.64 -7.29 4.34
CA ILE A 243 7.80 -7.10 3.47
C ILE A 243 8.03 -5.60 3.38
N LEU A 244 9.18 -5.13 3.83
CA LEU A 244 9.51 -3.72 3.99
C LEU A 244 10.67 -3.32 3.10
N THR A 245 10.51 -2.22 2.37
CA THR A 245 11.62 -1.56 1.66
C THR A 245 11.64 -0.08 2.02
N PRO A 246 12.30 0.32 3.11
CA PRO A 246 12.41 1.72 3.50
C PRO A 246 13.15 2.55 2.44
N TYR A 247 12.78 3.82 2.25
CA TYR A 247 13.40 4.69 1.25
C TYR A 247 14.93 4.76 1.32
N ALA A 248 15.47 4.77 2.53
CA ALA A 248 16.91 4.88 2.75
C ALA A 248 17.61 3.53 2.88
N SER A 249 16.97 2.44 2.54
CA SER A 249 17.56 1.10 2.62
C SER A 249 17.84 0.53 1.23
N ASP A 250 19.01 -0.08 1.09
CA ASP A 250 19.31 -0.92 -0.07
C ASP A 250 18.74 -2.34 0.08
N THR A 251 18.15 -2.66 1.23
CA THR A 251 17.65 -3.98 1.57
C THR A 251 16.15 -3.96 1.76
N THR A 252 15.48 -4.91 1.12
CA THR A 252 14.11 -5.31 1.42
C THR A 252 14.15 -6.35 2.52
N TYR A 253 13.32 -6.19 3.54
CA TYR A 253 13.28 -7.06 4.71
C TYR A 253 11.95 -7.79 4.80
N ILE A 254 11.95 -9.00 5.33
CA ILE A 254 10.79 -9.67 5.89
C ILE A 254 10.78 -9.39 7.38
N TYR A 255 9.72 -8.74 7.86
CA TYR A 255 9.51 -8.46 9.26
C TYR A 255 8.44 -9.38 9.83
N GLN A 256 8.85 -10.25 10.73
CA GLN A 256 8.00 -11.26 11.35
C GLN A 256 7.41 -10.78 12.67
N PRO A 257 6.19 -11.23 13.05
CA PRO A 257 5.70 -11.06 14.40
C PRO A 257 6.73 -11.64 15.41
N GLY A 258 7.14 -10.87 16.39
CA GLY A 258 8.21 -11.26 17.32
C GLY A 258 9.49 -10.42 17.22
N ASN A 259 9.52 -9.41 16.37
CA ASN A 259 10.64 -8.46 16.16
C ASN A 259 11.79 -8.95 15.28
N GLU A 260 11.70 -10.09 14.65
CA GLU A 260 12.74 -10.53 13.74
C GLU A 260 12.59 -9.83 12.38
N MET A 261 13.66 -9.17 11.96
CA MET A 261 13.78 -8.54 10.66
C MET A 261 14.87 -9.23 9.87
N LYS A 262 14.48 -9.97 8.82
CA LYS A 262 15.39 -10.78 7.99
C LYS A 262 15.59 -10.09 6.64
N PRO A 263 16.83 -9.92 6.17
CA PRO A 263 17.08 -9.47 4.81
C PRO A 263 16.47 -10.45 3.81
N PHE A 264 15.80 -9.92 2.77
CA PHE A 264 15.12 -10.71 1.75
C PHE A 264 15.77 -10.52 0.37
N ILE A 265 15.86 -9.27 -0.07
CA ILE A 265 16.51 -8.88 -1.32
C ILE A 265 17.35 -7.65 -1.04
N THR A 266 18.53 -7.54 -1.63
CA THR A 266 19.30 -6.30 -1.63
C THR A 266 19.45 -5.75 -3.04
N ARG A 267 19.67 -4.45 -3.16
CA ARG A 267 19.86 -3.77 -4.43
C ARG A 267 21.28 -3.22 -4.60
N VAL A 268 21.70 -3.08 -5.84
CA VAL A 268 22.89 -2.33 -6.24
C VAL A 268 22.55 -1.44 -7.44
N PRO A 269 23.26 -0.30 -7.64
CA PRO A 269 24.13 0.39 -6.68
C PRO A 269 23.35 0.88 -5.46
N SER A 270 24.06 1.23 -4.38
CA SER A 270 23.42 1.81 -3.19
C SER A 270 22.67 3.10 -3.53
N VAL A 271 21.47 3.26 -2.92
CA VAL A 271 20.67 4.48 -3.05
C VAL A 271 21.41 5.74 -2.59
N HIS A 272 22.38 5.57 -1.70
CA HIS A 272 23.20 6.65 -1.15
C HIS A 272 24.35 7.11 -2.06
N ASN A 273 24.73 6.29 -3.04
CA ASN A 273 25.92 6.51 -3.89
C ASN A 273 25.57 6.93 -5.32
N THR A 274 24.35 7.42 -5.55
CA THR A 274 23.88 7.83 -6.88
C THR A 274 23.39 9.27 -6.84
N GLU A 275 23.78 10.10 -7.83
CA GLU A 275 23.28 11.47 -7.97
C GLU A 275 21.76 11.52 -8.12
N THR A 276 21.22 10.56 -8.86
CA THR A 276 19.76 10.41 -9.03
C THR A 276 19.33 9.09 -8.42
N PRO A 277 18.86 9.09 -7.15
CA PRO A 277 18.47 7.88 -6.47
C PRO A 277 17.38 7.10 -7.21
N ILE A 278 17.54 5.78 -7.28
CA ILE A 278 16.51 4.86 -7.75
C ILE A 278 16.03 4.11 -6.51
N PHE A 279 14.83 4.36 -6.06
CA PHE A 279 14.24 3.67 -4.90
C PHE A 279 13.60 2.36 -5.34
N LEU A 280 13.66 1.36 -4.47
CA LEU A 280 12.98 0.09 -4.67
C LEU A 280 11.78 0.01 -3.72
N PHE A 281 10.66 -0.56 -4.19
CA PHE A 281 9.43 -0.68 -3.42
C PHE A 281 8.84 -2.08 -3.56
N PRO A 282 8.20 -2.61 -2.49
CA PRO A 282 7.52 -3.89 -2.56
C PRO A 282 6.24 -3.79 -3.40
N GLY A 283 5.92 -4.82 -4.12
CA GLY A 283 4.72 -4.93 -4.94
C GLY A 283 3.84 -6.09 -4.46
N ILE A 284 4.06 -7.29 -4.95
CA ILE A 284 3.26 -8.48 -4.63
C ILE A 284 4.18 -9.63 -4.30
N ASP A 285 3.83 -10.36 -3.26
CA ASP A 285 4.50 -11.59 -2.89
C ASP A 285 3.57 -12.79 -3.12
N THR A 286 3.97 -13.68 -4.02
CA THR A 286 3.31 -14.96 -4.27
C THR A 286 4.23 -16.10 -3.85
N PRO A 287 3.75 -17.32 -3.73
CA PRO A 287 4.61 -18.46 -3.43
C PRO A 287 5.80 -18.60 -4.39
N ARG A 288 5.61 -18.31 -5.67
CA ARG A 288 6.66 -18.40 -6.69
C ARG A 288 7.37 -17.09 -6.99
N TYR A 289 6.63 -16.01 -7.11
CA TYR A 289 7.16 -14.73 -7.58
C TYR A 289 7.09 -13.66 -6.48
N TYR A 290 8.13 -12.89 -6.36
CA TYR A 290 8.09 -11.60 -5.69
C TYR A 290 8.18 -10.51 -6.76
N ILE A 291 7.13 -9.72 -6.87
CA ILE A 291 7.07 -8.60 -7.80
C ILE A 291 7.41 -7.34 -6.99
N THR A 292 8.37 -6.57 -7.50
CA THR A 292 8.85 -5.33 -6.89
C THR A 292 9.00 -4.28 -8.00
N TYR A 293 9.06 -3.01 -7.64
CA TYR A 293 9.24 -1.96 -8.62
C TYR A 293 10.23 -0.91 -8.12
N SER A 294 10.91 -0.28 -9.08
CA SER A 294 11.78 0.85 -8.79
C SER A 294 11.16 2.16 -9.28
N ILE A 295 11.50 3.26 -8.60
CA ILE A 295 11.18 4.62 -9.03
C ILE A 295 12.48 5.42 -9.01
N LYS A 296 12.84 6.01 -10.15
CA LYS A 296 13.94 6.95 -10.27
C LYS A 296 13.49 8.34 -9.84
N LYS A 297 14.23 8.99 -8.95
CA LYS A 297 13.96 10.35 -8.47
C LYS A 297 14.38 11.40 -9.52
N GLU A 298 13.63 11.46 -10.61
CA GLU A 298 13.89 12.32 -11.75
C GLU A 298 12.60 12.97 -12.24
N TRP A 299 12.64 14.26 -12.59
CA TRP A 299 11.51 15.01 -13.12
C TRP A 299 11.96 16.05 -14.14
N ASP A 300 11.36 16.04 -15.31
CA ASP A 300 11.47 17.10 -16.31
C ASP A 300 10.31 18.09 -16.16
N PHE A 301 10.60 19.25 -15.59
CA PHE A 301 9.59 20.29 -15.36
C PHE A 301 9.08 20.94 -16.65
N LYS A 302 9.85 20.90 -17.75
CA LYS A 302 9.41 21.43 -19.04
C LYS A 302 8.42 20.48 -19.73
N ALA A 303 8.73 19.20 -19.71
CA ALA A 303 7.86 18.16 -20.26
C ALA A 303 6.73 17.76 -19.30
N ASN A 304 6.72 18.26 -18.05
CA ASN A 304 5.84 17.85 -16.96
C ASN A 304 5.76 16.31 -16.82
N LYS A 305 6.92 15.66 -16.85
CA LYS A 305 7.03 14.19 -16.84
C LYS A 305 8.19 13.75 -15.97
N GLY A 306 8.00 12.67 -15.22
CA GLY A 306 9.09 12.14 -14.40
C GLY A 306 8.71 10.89 -13.63
N TYR A 307 9.52 10.57 -12.64
CA TYR A 307 9.46 9.36 -11.83
C TYR A 307 9.42 8.08 -12.69
N PRO A 308 10.41 7.90 -13.61
CA PRO A 308 10.48 6.66 -14.38
C PRO A 308 10.49 5.44 -13.45
N SER A 309 9.69 4.45 -13.79
CA SER A 309 9.57 3.22 -13.01
C SER A 309 9.89 1.99 -13.85
N THR A 310 10.41 0.97 -13.21
CA THR A 310 10.62 -0.36 -13.79
C THR A 310 10.12 -1.40 -12.81
N ASP A 311 9.32 -2.31 -13.31
CA ASP A 311 8.78 -3.42 -12.53
C ASP A 311 9.67 -4.65 -12.72
N TYR A 312 9.94 -5.38 -11.63
CA TYR A 312 10.79 -6.56 -11.63
C TYR A 312 10.06 -7.76 -11.04
N ILE A 313 10.43 -8.93 -11.50
CA ILE A 313 10.03 -10.22 -10.95
C ILE A 313 11.25 -10.91 -10.39
N PHE A 314 11.21 -11.33 -9.14
CA PHE A 314 12.13 -12.33 -8.61
C PHE A 314 11.44 -13.69 -8.61
N ASP A 315 11.91 -14.62 -9.46
CA ASP A 315 11.44 -16.01 -9.47
C ASP A 315 12.16 -16.76 -8.36
N LYS A 316 11.45 -17.03 -7.27
CA LYS A 316 11.99 -17.67 -6.07
C LYS A 316 12.48 -19.10 -6.32
N LYS A 317 11.86 -19.80 -7.29
CA LYS A 317 12.22 -21.18 -7.65
C LYS A 317 13.58 -21.25 -8.35
N PHE A 318 13.88 -20.28 -9.21
CA PHE A 318 15.12 -20.26 -9.98
C PHE A 318 16.14 -19.24 -9.47
N SER A 319 15.79 -18.47 -8.42
CA SER A 319 16.61 -17.36 -7.88
C SER A 319 17.06 -16.39 -8.97
N GLN A 320 16.15 -16.02 -9.87
CA GLN A 320 16.43 -15.20 -11.05
C GLN A 320 15.51 -13.98 -11.13
N PHE A 321 16.09 -12.84 -11.57
CA PHE A 321 15.35 -11.62 -11.84
C PHE A 321 14.96 -11.50 -13.32
N TYR A 322 13.77 -10.90 -13.53
CA TYR A 322 13.25 -10.50 -14.84
C TYR A 322 12.71 -9.06 -14.73
N GLU A 323 12.65 -8.34 -15.86
CA GLU A 323 11.79 -7.17 -15.98
C GLU A 323 10.36 -7.65 -16.23
N LEU A 324 9.40 -7.16 -15.45
CA LEU A 324 7.98 -7.41 -15.72
C LEU A 324 7.56 -6.55 -16.90
N GLU A 325 7.27 -7.19 -18.02
CA GLU A 325 6.76 -6.51 -19.21
C GLU A 325 5.28 -6.16 -19.06
N ASP A 326 4.50 -7.10 -18.55
CA ASP A 326 3.07 -6.93 -18.36
C ASP A 326 2.46 -8.03 -17.46
N ILE A 327 1.28 -7.71 -16.90
CA ILE A 327 0.35 -8.70 -16.33
C ILE A 327 -0.92 -8.63 -17.15
N ILE A 328 -1.24 -9.70 -17.86
CA ILE A 328 -2.39 -9.77 -18.75
C ILE A 328 -3.56 -10.50 -18.07
N ASN A 329 -4.70 -9.82 -18.01
CA ASN A 329 -5.95 -10.43 -17.63
C ASN A 329 -6.57 -11.11 -18.86
N LYS A 330 -6.67 -12.44 -18.81
CA LYS A 330 -7.21 -13.26 -19.92
C LYS A 330 -8.71 -13.06 -20.17
N ASP A 331 -9.43 -12.37 -19.28
CA ASP A 331 -10.86 -12.05 -19.49
C ASP A 331 -11.09 -10.84 -20.42
N TYR A 332 -10.01 -10.20 -20.88
CA TYR A 332 -10.02 -9.32 -22.04
C TYR A 332 -9.61 -10.08 -23.30
N ILE A 333 -10.24 -9.76 -24.43
CA ILE A 333 -9.90 -10.34 -25.74
C ILE A 333 -8.58 -9.73 -26.24
N LYS A 334 -8.43 -8.42 -26.08
CA LYS A 334 -7.22 -7.64 -26.38
C LYS A 334 -7.01 -6.59 -25.31
N ASP A 335 -5.79 -6.13 -25.15
CA ASP A 335 -5.41 -5.03 -24.26
C ASP A 335 -5.78 -5.25 -22.79
N GLY A 336 -5.72 -6.52 -22.33
CA GLY A 336 -5.99 -6.93 -20.95
C GLY A 336 -4.89 -6.53 -19.95
N HIS A 337 -4.18 -5.44 -20.21
CA HIS A 337 -3.13 -4.94 -19.33
C HIS A 337 -3.67 -4.64 -17.93
N THR A 338 -3.11 -5.29 -16.95
CA THR A 338 -3.51 -5.18 -15.56
C THR A 338 -2.30 -4.90 -14.69
N SER A 339 -2.29 -3.78 -13.98
CA SER A 339 -1.28 -3.56 -12.96
C SER A 339 -1.77 -4.13 -11.62
N LEU A 340 -1.01 -5.02 -11.03
CA LEU A 340 -1.19 -5.45 -9.64
C LEU A 340 -0.19 -4.78 -8.69
N VAL A 341 0.79 -4.05 -9.23
CA VAL A 341 2.00 -3.68 -8.51
C VAL A 341 1.89 -2.34 -7.79
N ALA A 342 1.16 -1.37 -8.27
CA ALA A 342 1.16 -0.05 -7.65
C ALA A 342 -0.17 0.30 -6.97
N GLY A 343 -0.10 0.65 -5.70
CA GLY A 343 -1.13 1.45 -5.03
C GLY A 343 -2.22 0.70 -4.26
N ASN A 344 -2.08 -0.59 -4.00
CA ASN A 344 -3.07 -1.30 -3.20
C ASN A 344 -2.64 -1.46 -1.74
N ASN A 345 -3.17 -0.58 -0.91
CA ASN A 345 -3.11 -0.70 0.56
C ASN A 345 -4.32 -1.46 1.12
N VAL A 346 -4.89 -2.36 0.35
CA VAL A 346 -6.02 -3.13 0.84
C VAL A 346 -5.50 -4.20 1.77
N ASP A 347 -5.98 -4.20 3.01
CA ASP A 347 -5.75 -5.32 3.92
C ASP A 347 -6.61 -6.50 3.45
N VAL A 348 -5.94 -7.53 2.99
CA VAL A 348 -6.57 -8.72 2.43
C VAL A 348 -6.06 -9.96 3.16
N PRO A 349 -6.84 -11.06 3.15
CA PRO A 349 -6.34 -12.33 3.61
C PRO A 349 -5.04 -12.70 2.91
N THR A 350 -4.21 -13.44 3.60
CA THR A 350 -3.01 -14.04 3.04
C THR A 350 -3.30 -14.64 1.67
N ASN A 351 -2.46 -14.33 0.68
CA ASN A 351 -2.57 -14.78 -0.69
C ASN A 351 -3.72 -14.15 -1.52
N HIS A 352 -4.20 -12.98 -1.17
CA HIS A 352 -5.13 -12.23 -2.01
C HIS A 352 -4.53 -10.91 -2.51
N CYS A 353 -4.96 -10.49 -3.68
CA CYS A 353 -4.75 -9.15 -4.20
C CYS A 353 -6.10 -8.56 -4.62
N VAL A 354 -6.31 -7.29 -4.40
CA VAL A 354 -7.55 -6.60 -4.77
C VAL A 354 -7.24 -5.39 -5.66
N ARG A 355 -8.07 -5.21 -6.68
CA ARG A 355 -8.04 -4.02 -7.54
C ARG A 355 -9.44 -3.50 -7.76
N THR A 356 -9.59 -2.20 -7.64
CA THR A 356 -10.80 -1.49 -8.02
C THR A 356 -10.81 -1.26 -9.53
N MET A 357 -11.88 -1.67 -10.20
CA MET A 357 -12.11 -1.49 -11.64
C MET A 357 -13.19 -0.42 -11.84
N ASN A 358 -12.90 0.53 -12.72
CA ASN A 358 -13.85 1.60 -13.04
C ASN A 358 -15.01 1.06 -13.90
N THR A 359 -16.23 1.27 -13.43
CA THR A 359 -17.46 0.73 -14.02
C THR A 359 -17.75 1.30 -15.41
N GLU A 360 -17.60 2.61 -15.60
CA GLU A 360 -17.76 3.28 -16.91
C GLU A 360 -16.89 2.62 -17.99
N LYS A 361 -15.61 2.34 -17.64
CA LYS A 361 -14.67 1.67 -18.57
C LYS A 361 -15.03 0.22 -18.82
N LEU A 362 -15.59 -0.47 -17.82
CA LEU A 362 -16.08 -1.85 -18.00
C LEU A 362 -17.28 -1.88 -18.93
N CYS A 363 -18.25 -0.97 -18.75
CA CYS A 363 -19.40 -0.81 -19.64
C CYS A 363 -18.96 -0.51 -21.07
N GLN A 364 -18.04 0.42 -21.25
CA GLN A 364 -17.46 0.72 -22.57
C GLN A 364 -16.78 -0.51 -23.19
N SER A 365 -15.95 -1.22 -22.42
CA SER A 365 -15.27 -2.44 -22.90
C SER A 365 -16.25 -3.57 -23.26
N TYR A 366 -17.35 -3.65 -22.54
CA TYR A 366 -18.44 -4.60 -22.84
C TYR A 366 -19.14 -4.25 -24.16
N GLN A 367 -19.53 -2.98 -24.34
CA GLN A 367 -20.18 -2.48 -25.57
C GLN A 367 -19.29 -2.67 -26.81
N GLU A 368 -17.97 -2.48 -26.63
CA GLU A 368 -16.98 -2.69 -27.69
C GLU A 368 -16.63 -4.16 -27.94
N GLY A 369 -17.27 -5.10 -27.23
CA GLY A 369 -17.03 -6.54 -27.39
C GLY A 369 -15.63 -7.00 -26.96
N LYS A 370 -14.95 -6.27 -26.08
CA LYS A 370 -13.58 -6.54 -25.64
C LYS A 370 -13.46 -7.54 -24.49
N LEU A 371 -14.59 -7.89 -23.86
CA LEU A 371 -14.63 -8.75 -22.68
C LEU A 371 -15.09 -10.16 -23.00
N LYS A 372 -14.62 -11.13 -22.20
CA LYS A 372 -15.05 -12.53 -22.22
C LYS A 372 -15.08 -13.11 -20.80
N GLY A 373 -15.60 -14.35 -20.67
CA GLY A 373 -15.65 -15.07 -19.40
C GLY A 373 -16.43 -14.32 -18.33
N LYS A 374 -16.03 -14.51 -17.08
CA LYS A 374 -16.70 -13.94 -15.90
C LYS A 374 -16.76 -12.40 -15.92
N LEU A 375 -15.73 -11.75 -16.44
CA LEU A 375 -15.72 -10.28 -16.52
C LEU A 375 -16.81 -9.77 -17.47
N LYS A 376 -17.06 -10.46 -18.60
CA LYS A 376 -18.13 -10.12 -19.52
C LYS A 376 -19.51 -10.29 -18.88
N GLU A 377 -19.69 -11.37 -18.11
CA GLU A 377 -20.96 -11.65 -17.41
C GLU A 377 -21.27 -10.56 -16.39
N VAL A 378 -20.28 -10.17 -15.60
CA VAL A 378 -20.41 -9.06 -14.62
C VAL A 378 -20.69 -7.74 -15.35
N ALA A 379 -19.89 -7.40 -16.37
CA ALA A 379 -20.02 -6.13 -17.08
C ALA A 379 -21.40 -5.97 -17.77
N ALA A 380 -22.04 -7.09 -18.17
CA ALA A 380 -23.38 -7.08 -18.76
C ALA A 380 -24.49 -6.60 -17.80
N THR A 381 -24.25 -6.63 -16.49
CA THR A 381 -25.23 -6.23 -15.46
C THR A 381 -25.01 -4.82 -14.95
N LEU A 382 -23.92 -4.15 -15.35
CA LEU A 382 -23.51 -2.85 -14.84
C LEU A 382 -24.13 -1.69 -15.61
N LYS A 383 -24.32 -0.56 -14.90
CA LYS A 383 -24.58 0.76 -15.46
C LYS A 383 -23.33 1.63 -15.28
N GLU A 384 -23.16 2.64 -16.12
CA GLU A 384 -21.97 3.50 -16.11
C GLU A 384 -21.74 4.27 -14.80
N ASP A 385 -22.83 4.57 -14.08
CA ASP A 385 -22.85 5.29 -12.80
C ASP A 385 -22.85 4.37 -11.57
N ASP A 386 -22.78 3.06 -11.76
CA ASP A 386 -22.66 2.11 -10.65
C ASP A 386 -21.34 2.25 -9.91
N ASN A 387 -21.34 1.83 -8.66
CA ASN A 387 -20.15 1.66 -7.84
C ASN A 387 -19.13 0.76 -8.55
N PRO A 388 -17.84 0.84 -8.21
CA PRO A 388 -16.81 0.07 -8.89
C PRO A 388 -16.97 -1.43 -8.70
N VAL A 389 -16.33 -2.19 -9.58
CA VAL A 389 -16.16 -3.63 -9.44
C VAL A 389 -14.82 -3.90 -8.78
N LEU A 390 -14.78 -4.78 -7.79
CA LEU A 390 -13.54 -5.27 -7.22
C LEU A 390 -13.08 -6.52 -7.98
N MET A 391 -11.90 -6.48 -8.55
CA MET A 391 -11.19 -7.64 -9.01
C MET A 391 -10.38 -8.19 -7.84
N ILE A 392 -10.71 -9.39 -7.39
CA ILE A 392 -10.06 -10.08 -6.29
C ILE A 392 -9.33 -11.28 -6.86
N VAL A 393 -8.04 -11.38 -6.61
CA VAL A 393 -7.19 -12.48 -7.08
C VAL A 393 -6.73 -13.29 -5.88
N LYS A 394 -7.22 -14.52 -5.79
CA LYS A 394 -6.75 -15.50 -4.81
C LYS A 394 -5.53 -16.20 -5.37
N LEU A 395 -4.34 -15.79 -4.92
CA LEU A 395 -3.08 -16.30 -5.42
C LEU A 395 -2.93 -17.81 -5.14
N LYS A 396 -2.55 -18.56 -6.16
CA LYS A 396 -2.33 -20.02 -6.04
C LYS A 396 -1.03 -20.29 -5.31
N GLY A 397 -1.09 -21.22 -4.36
CA GLY A 397 0.09 -21.90 -3.88
C GLY A 397 0.66 -22.77 -5.01
N LEU A 398 1.92 -22.55 -5.37
CA LEU A 398 2.63 -23.37 -6.37
C LEU A 398 3.48 -24.43 -5.67
#